data_074b55e770b1cdb0380a9fc93c715b7a
#
_entry.id   074b55e770b1cdb0380a9fc93c715b7a
#
_cell.length_a   1.000
_cell.length_b   1.000
_cell.length_c   1.000
_cell.angle_alpha   90.00
_cell.angle_beta   90.00
_cell.angle_gamma   90.00
#
_symmetry.space_group_name_H-M   'P 1'
#
loop_
_entity.id
_entity.type
_entity.pdbx_description
1 polymer ?
#
loop_
_entity_poly.entity_id
_entity_poly.type
_entity_poly.pdbx_seq_one_letter_code
_entity_poly.pdbx_strand_id
1 'polypeptide(L)'
;MSRLKPAEPIGLDPIRRLTYRTTRSMYGRQLEPAGVLGHHRPLLIGISAASLALERYSKSLDEHLKHLAMLRTSQLIGCEWCLDFGSYLAQRAGLSEEQLRELSSWRESERFDPLERLVLEYSEAMTRTPVEVPDELFARLREHFDERQLVELTMAIGLENLYSRSNWAFGIEGQGFSEGMYCVAPQRTEQLGAEVGAR
;
A
#
# COMPACT_ATOMS: atom_id res chain seq x y z
N MET A 1 -10.48 9.77 13.78
CA MET A 1 -9.60 9.75 14.97
C MET A 1 -9.17 8.31 15.23
N SER A 2 -7.88 8.00 15.25
CA SER A 2 -7.41 6.63 15.42
C SER A 2 -7.88 6.02 16.74
N ARG A 3 -8.16 4.72 16.72
CA ARG A 3 -8.64 3.96 17.92
C ARG A 3 -7.54 3.77 18.97
N LEU A 4 -6.27 3.83 18.55
CA LEU A 4 -5.11 3.78 19.41
C LEU A 4 -4.25 5.02 19.17
N LYS A 5 -3.92 5.74 20.23
CA LYS A 5 -2.95 6.84 20.13
C LYS A 5 -1.56 6.27 19.83
N PRO A 6 -0.74 6.95 19.00
CA PRO A 6 0.66 6.57 18.84
C PRO A 6 1.37 6.44 20.19
N ALA A 7 2.22 5.42 20.32
CA ALA A 7 3.04 5.26 21.52
C ALA A 7 4.04 6.42 21.61
N GLU A 8 4.01 7.12 22.71
CA GLU A 8 4.99 8.16 23.01
C GLU A 8 6.41 7.56 23.02
N PRO A 9 7.44 8.28 22.62
CA PRO A 9 8.82 7.85 22.81
C PRO A 9 9.17 7.91 24.30
N ILE A 10 8.60 6.97 25.09
CA ILE A 10 8.80 6.92 26.54
C ILE A 10 10.21 6.47 26.84
N GLY A 11 11.00 7.33 27.46
CA GLY A 11 12.29 6.99 28.03
C GLY A 11 13.38 6.64 27.03
N LEU A 12 14.28 5.73 27.40
CA LEU A 12 15.48 5.31 26.67
C LEU A 12 15.24 4.17 25.68
N ASP A 13 14.05 4.06 25.02
CA ASP A 13 13.86 3.02 23.99
C ASP A 13 14.58 3.41 22.68
N PRO A 14 15.79 2.89 22.41
CA PRO A 14 16.59 3.29 21.26
C PRO A 14 15.93 2.87 19.94
N ILE A 15 15.13 1.82 19.94
CA ILE A 15 14.50 1.29 18.72
C ILE A 15 13.36 2.21 18.27
N ARG A 16 12.47 2.60 19.17
CA ARG A 16 11.42 3.56 18.84
C ARG A 16 12.02 4.89 18.38
N ARG A 17 13.04 5.37 19.10
CA ARG A 17 13.76 6.60 18.72
C ARG A 17 14.37 6.51 17.32
N LEU A 18 15.00 5.37 17.01
CA LEU A 18 15.61 5.15 15.68
C LEU A 18 14.53 5.11 14.60
N THR A 19 13.46 4.30 14.79
CA THR A 19 12.36 4.20 13.84
C THR A 19 11.71 5.58 13.59
N TYR A 20 11.39 6.32 14.64
CA TYR A 20 10.76 7.63 14.51
C TYR A 20 11.68 8.66 13.87
N ARG A 21 12.97 8.62 14.19
CA ARG A 21 13.96 9.48 13.55
C ARG A 21 14.12 9.16 12.07
N THR A 22 14.15 7.88 11.71
CA THR A 22 14.27 7.42 10.32
C THR A 22 13.05 7.84 9.50
N THR A 23 11.83 7.56 9.97
CA THR A 23 10.61 7.94 9.26
C THR A 23 10.49 9.46 9.11
N ARG A 24 10.84 10.21 10.16
CA ARG A 24 10.85 11.67 10.10
C ARG A 24 11.90 12.22 9.13
N SER A 25 13.05 11.57 9.04
CA SER A 25 14.10 11.95 8.07
C SER A 25 13.71 11.65 6.64
N MET A 26 13.03 10.53 6.39
CA MET A 26 12.62 10.10 5.05
C MET A 26 11.39 10.87 4.53
N TYR A 27 10.43 11.18 5.39
CA TYR A 27 9.11 11.67 5.00
C TYR A 27 8.73 13.02 5.65
N GLY A 28 9.65 13.66 6.36
CA GLY A 28 9.40 14.96 7.01
C GLY A 28 8.57 14.89 8.29
N ARG A 29 7.90 13.77 8.57
CA ARG A 29 7.05 13.56 9.74
C ARG A 29 7.10 12.11 10.22
N GLN A 30 6.66 11.90 11.47
CA GLN A 30 6.50 10.56 12.01
C GLN A 30 5.27 9.92 11.38
N LEU A 31 5.39 8.67 10.95
CA LEU A 31 4.27 7.89 10.44
C LEU A 31 3.41 7.39 11.60
N GLU A 32 2.12 7.70 11.60
CA GLU A 32 1.18 7.26 12.65
C GLU A 32 1.12 5.74 12.79
N PRO A 33 1.09 4.93 11.71
CA PRO A 33 1.18 3.48 11.82
C PRO A 33 2.40 2.97 12.61
N ALA A 34 3.57 3.57 12.39
CA ALA A 34 4.77 3.24 13.16
C ALA A 34 4.62 3.63 14.64
N GLY A 35 3.92 4.73 14.91
CA GLY A 35 3.58 5.15 16.26
C GLY A 35 2.68 4.12 16.97
N VAL A 36 1.64 3.63 16.30
CA VAL A 36 0.73 2.60 16.85
C VAL A 36 1.46 1.28 17.06
N LEU A 37 2.27 0.84 16.08
CA LEU A 37 3.15 -0.35 16.23
C LEU A 37 4.15 -0.21 17.37
N GLY A 38 4.48 1.01 17.77
CA GLY A 38 5.35 1.32 18.90
C GLY A 38 4.89 0.72 20.23
N HIS A 39 3.60 0.36 20.39
CA HIS A 39 3.11 -0.36 21.56
C HIS A 39 3.65 -1.80 21.64
N HIS A 40 4.08 -2.38 20.51
CA HIS A 40 4.60 -3.75 20.46
C HIS A 40 5.96 -3.81 19.76
N ARG A 41 7.02 -3.67 20.56
CA ARG A 41 8.40 -3.55 20.07
C ARG A 41 8.83 -4.63 19.06
N PRO A 42 8.59 -5.93 19.26
CA PRO A 42 8.94 -6.96 18.27
C PRO A 42 8.25 -6.74 16.92
N LEU A 43 6.96 -6.38 16.90
CA LEU A 43 6.24 -6.10 15.66
C LEU A 43 6.73 -4.80 14.99
N LEU A 44 7.02 -3.75 15.77
CA LEU A 44 7.63 -2.54 15.23
C LEU A 44 8.94 -2.86 14.49
N ILE A 45 9.81 -3.68 15.07
CA ILE A 45 11.08 -4.09 14.44
C ILE A 45 10.82 -4.87 13.15
N GLY A 46 10.00 -5.93 13.21
CA GLY A 46 9.74 -6.81 12.08
C GLY A 46 9.10 -6.08 10.90
N ILE A 47 8.06 -5.29 11.17
CA ILE A 47 7.34 -4.53 10.13
C ILE A 47 8.23 -3.41 9.58
N SER A 48 8.96 -2.68 10.43
CA SER A 48 9.89 -1.64 9.94
C SER A 48 11.02 -2.23 9.10
N ALA A 49 11.54 -3.41 9.45
CA ALA A 49 12.55 -4.10 8.66
C ALA A 49 12.01 -4.53 7.29
N ALA A 50 10.79 -5.09 7.24
CA ALA A 50 10.13 -5.47 5.99
C ALA A 50 9.86 -4.24 5.10
N SER A 51 9.32 -3.16 5.69
CA SER A 51 9.09 -1.90 4.97
C SER A 51 10.39 -1.33 4.39
N LEU A 52 11.45 -1.31 5.19
CA LEU A 52 12.76 -0.80 4.75
C LEU A 52 13.36 -1.68 3.66
N ALA A 53 13.22 -3.01 3.77
CA ALA A 53 13.65 -3.95 2.74
C ALA A 53 12.94 -3.69 1.42
N LEU A 54 11.62 -3.53 1.44
CA LEU A 54 10.83 -3.27 0.24
C LEU A 54 11.16 -1.90 -0.38
N GLU A 55 11.15 -0.84 0.42
CA GLU A 55 11.26 0.54 -0.09
C GLU A 55 12.70 0.94 -0.45
N ARG A 56 13.69 0.44 0.29
CA ARG A 56 15.07 0.92 0.16
C ARG A 56 15.99 -0.05 -0.58
N TYR A 57 15.76 -1.34 -0.42
CA TYR A 57 16.71 -2.36 -0.88
C TYR A 57 16.16 -3.26 -2.00
N SER A 58 14.85 -3.36 -2.18
CA SER A 58 14.24 -4.09 -3.30
C SER A 58 14.07 -3.16 -4.49
N LYS A 59 14.90 -3.37 -5.52
CA LYS A 59 15.02 -2.51 -6.71
C LYS A 59 15.06 -3.33 -8.01
N SER A 60 14.51 -4.54 -8.01
CA SER A 60 14.42 -5.36 -9.21
C SER A 60 13.19 -5.00 -10.04
N LEU A 61 12.11 -4.62 -9.38
CA LEU A 61 10.88 -4.16 -10.03
C LEU A 61 10.94 -2.63 -10.24
N ASP A 62 10.34 -2.18 -11.33
CA ASP A 62 10.14 -0.76 -11.58
C ASP A 62 9.31 -0.10 -10.45
N GLU A 63 9.77 1.03 -9.93
CA GLU A 63 9.13 1.74 -8.82
C GLU A 63 7.71 2.19 -9.18
N HIS A 64 7.48 2.57 -10.44
CA HIS A 64 6.17 2.97 -10.94
C HIS A 64 5.16 1.81 -10.81
N LEU A 65 5.53 0.62 -11.32
CA LEU A 65 4.68 -0.57 -11.24
C LEU A 65 4.45 -1.02 -9.80
N LYS A 66 5.49 -0.94 -8.96
CA LYS A 66 5.38 -1.27 -7.53
C LYS A 66 4.37 -0.39 -6.81
N HIS A 67 4.51 0.93 -6.95
CA HIS A 67 3.60 1.88 -6.28
C HIS A 67 2.20 1.87 -6.89
N LEU A 68 2.07 1.61 -8.20
CA LEU A 68 0.77 1.39 -8.84
C LEU A 68 0.03 0.20 -8.21
N ALA A 69 0.72 -0.94 -8.04
CA ALA A 69 0.16 -2.14 -7.41
C ALA A 69 -0.27 -1.90 -5.96
N MET A 70 0.60 -1.27 -5.16
CA MET A 70 0.31 -0.96 -3.76
C MET A 70 -0.86 0.01 -3.63
N LEU A 71 -0.90 1.05 -4.46
CA LEU A 71 -1.98 2.04 -4.42
C LEU A 71 -3.33 1.42 -4.80
N ARG A 72 -3.36 0.51 -5.82
CA ARG A 72 -4.58 -0.23 -6.16
C ARG A 72 -5.05 -1.11 -5.00
N THR A 73 -4.14 -1.80 -4.35
CA THR A 73 -4.42 -2.60 -3.15
C THR A 73 -5.05 -1.76 -2.04
N SER A 74 -4.46 -0.60 -1.73
CA SER A 74 -4.97 0.35 -0.73
C SER A 74 -6.38 0.84 -1.09
N GLN A 75 -6.61 1.11 -2.39
CA GLN A 75 -7.89 1.60 -2.90
C GLN A 75 -9.01 0.59 -2.69
N LEU A 76 -8.75 -0.68 -2.96
CA LEU A 76 -9.73 -1.77 -2.79
C LEU A 76 -10.08 -2.00 -1.32
N ILE A 77 -9.10 -1.90 -0.43
CA ILE A 77 -9.31 -2.06 1.02
C ILE A 77 -9.95 -0.80 1.62
N GLY A 78 -9.68 0.37 1.03
CA GLY A 78 -10.23 1.65 1.47
C GLY A 78 -9.49 2.26 2.66
N CYS A 79 -8.19 1.99 2.82
CA CYS A 79 -7.36 2.53 3.88
C CYS A 79 -7.02 4.01 3.58
N GLU A 80 -7.63 4.94 4.29
CA GLU A 80 -7.43 6.39 4.07
C GLU A 80 -5.98 6.81 4.24
N TRP A 81 -5.28 6.31 5.27
CA TRP A 81 -3.87 6.60 5.46
C TRP A 81 -3.00 6.09 4.31
N CYS A 82 -3.26 4.84 3.88
CA CYS A 82 -2.49 4.24 2.80
C CYS A 82 -2.76 4.92 1.45
N LEU A 83 -3.98 5.42 1.24
CA LEU A 83 -4.32 6.21 0.05
C LEU A 83 -3.63 7.56 0.03
N ASP A 84 -3.62 8.28 1.16
CA ASP A 84 -2.92 9.55 1.30
C ASP A 84 -1.41 9.39 1.09
N PHE A 85 -0.79 8.48 1.81
CA PHE A 85 0.64 8.21 1.71
C PHE A 85 1.03 7.55 0.37
N GLY A 86 0.22 6.58 -0.09
CA GLY A 86 0.42 5.88 -1.36
C GLY A 86 0.29 6.80 -2.57
N SER A 87 -0.67 7.73 -2.58
CA SER A 87 -0.80 8.73 -3.66
C SER A 87 0.43 9.64 -3.73
N TYR A 88 0.95 10.05 -2.58
CA TYR A 88 2.20 10.81 -2.50
C TYR A 88 3.39 10.03 -3.08
N LEU A 89 3.55 8.75 -2.71
CA LEU A 89 4.64 7.91 -3.21
C LEU A 89 4.49 7.59 -4.70
N ALA A 90 3.28 7.27 -5.15
CA ALA A 90 2.97 6.93 -6.54
C ALA A 90 3.31 8.09 -7.49
N GLN A 91 2.95 9.32 -7.15
CA GLN A 91 3.31 10.49 -7.95
C GLN A 91 4.82 10.70 -7.98
N ARG A 92 5.53 10.45 -6.90
CA ARG A 92 7.01 10.50 -6.89
C ARG A 92 7.65 9.37 -7.71
N ALA A 93 6.96 8.25 -7.87
CA ALA A 93 7.35 7.15 -8.75
C ALA A 93 6.92 7.37 -10.22
N GLY A 94 6.33 8.50 -10.53
CA GLY A 94 6.01 8.91 -11.91
C GLY A 94 4.58 8.62 -12.37
N LEU A 95 3.67 8.19 -11.47
CA LEU A 95 2.27 8.11 -11.85
C LEU A 95 1.70 9.51 -12.09
N SER A 96 1.01 9.68 -13.21
CA SER A 96 0.37 10.94 -13.54
C SER A 96 -0.91 11.17 -12.71
N GLU A 97 -1.32 12.42 -12.60
CA GLU A 97 -2.58 12.74 -11.91
C GLU A 97 -3.78 12.12 -12.63
N GLU A 98 -3.74 12.02 -13.96
CA GLU A 98 -4.77 11.37 -14.76
C GLU A 98 -4.87 9.87 -14.43
N GLN A 99 -3.75 9.17 -14.30
CA GLN A 99 -3.74 7.77 -13.88
C GLN A 99 -4.34 7.61 -12.48
N LEU A 100 -4.00 8.50 -11.55
CA LEU A 100 -4.57 8.46 -10.20
C LEU A 100 -6.08 8.70 -10.20
N ARG A 101 -6.58 9.64 -11.02
CA ARG A 101 -8.02 9.93 -11.15
C ARG A 101 -8.80 8.75 -11.74
N GLU A 102 -8.21 8.04 -12.69
CA GLU A 102 -8.83 6.96 -13.43
C GLU A 102 -8.52 5.56 -12.85
N LEU A 103 -7.81 5.48 -11.73
CA LEU A 103 -7.40 4.19 -11.13
C LEU A 103 -8.59 3.31 -10.75
N SER A 104 -9.72 3.88 -10.36
CA SER A 104 -10.94 3.11 -10.03
C SER A 104 -11.60 2.49 -11.26
N SER A 105 -11.43 3.10 -12.42
CA SER A 105 -11.96 2.68 -13.72
C SER A 105 -10.86 2.31 -14.71
N TRP A 106 -9.76 1.79 -14.22
CA TRP A 106 -8.56 1.51 -15.02
C TRP A 106 -8.81 0.60 -16.23
N ARG A 107 -9.84 -0.26 -16.17
CA ARG A 107 -10.17 -1.16 -17.27
C ARG A 107 -10.70 -0.43 -18.50
N GLU A 108 -11.42 0.67 -18.30
CA GLU A 108 -12.01 1.51 -19.33
C GLU A 108 -11.08 2.69 -19.73
N SER A 109 -10.05 2.95 -18.91
CA SER A 109 -9.11 4.06 -19.10
C SER A 109 -8.06 3.75 -20.17
N GLU A 110 -7.72 4.70 -21.00
CA GLU A 110 -6.60 4.60 -21.96
C GLU A 110 -5.24 5.04 -21.35
N ARG A 111 -5.21 5.39 -20.06
CA ARG A 111 -4.02 5.90 -19.38
C ARG A 111 -3.07 4.80 -18.90
N PHE A 112 -3.52 3.55 -18.92
CA PHE A 112 -2.74 2.40 -18.45
C PHE A 112 -2.30 1.53 -19.63
N ASP A 113 -1.00 1.29 -19.72
CA ASP A 113 -0.44 0.40 -20.71
C ASP A 113 -0.77 -1.10 -20.41
N PRO A 114 -0.48 -2.04 -21.33
CA PRO A 114 -0.78 -3.45 -21.13
C PRO A 114 -0.09 -4.05 -19.89
N LEU A 115 1.12 -3.61 -19.54
CA LEU A 115 1.87 -4.12 -18.39
C LEU A 115 1.32 -3.58 -17.07
N GLU A 116 1.00 -2.30 -17.03
CA GLU A 116 0.30 -1.66 -15.90
C GLU A 116 -1.05 -2.33 -15.63
N ARG A 117 -1.82 -2.62 -16.68
CA ARG A 117 -3.11 -3.34 -16.57
C ARG A 117 -2.94 -4.74 -15.98
N LEU A 118 -1.89 -5.47 -16.40
CA LEU A 118 -1.58 -6.79 -15.87
C LEU A 118 -1.22 -6.72 -14.37
N VAL A 119 -0.45 -5.73 -13.96
CA VAL A 119 -0.11 -5.47 -12.56
C VAL A 119 -1.35 -5.11 -11.73
N LEU A 120 -2.24 -4.30 -12.26
CA LEU A 120 -3.51 -3.94 -11.60
C LEU A 120 -4.44 -5.15 -11.45
N GLU A 121 -4.57 -5.99 -12.48
CA GLU A 121 -5.33 -7.25 -12.44
C GLU A 121 -4.79 -8.18 -11.34
N TYR A 122 -3.46 -8.32 -11.27
CA TYR A 122 -2.81 -9.15 -10.24
C TYR A 122 -3.02 -8.58 -8.83
N SER A 123 -2.93 -7.27 -8.66
CA SER A 123 -3.18 -6.59 -7.38
C SER A 123 -4.61 -6.85 -6.89
N GLU A 124 -5.60 -6.81 -7.78
CA GLU A 124 -6.99 -7.12 -7.44
C GLU A 124 -7.17 -8.60 -7.07
N ALA A 125 -6.58 -9.52 -7.85
CA ALA A 125 -6.66 -10.95 -7.58
C ALA A 125 -6.09 -11.30 -6.21
N MET A 126 -4.96 -10.70 -5.84
CA MET A 126 -4.32 -10.90 -4.54
C MET A 126 -5.03 -10.20 -3.37
N THR A 127 -5.84 -9.19 -3.63
CA THR A 127 -6.48 -8.38 -2.58
C THR A 127 -7.88 -8.87 -2.23
N ARG A 128 -8.53 -9.59 -3.14
CA ARG A 128 -9.86 -10.19 -2.93
C ARG A 128 -9.86 -11.18 -1.77
N THR A 129 -11.04 -11.41 -1.20
CA THR A 129 -11.25 -12.43 -0.18
C THR A 129 -12.44 -13.29 -0.59
N PRO A 130 -12.25 -14.60 -0.86
CA PRO A 130 -10.97 -15.32 -0.84
C PRO A 130 -9.98 -14.83 -1.90
N VAL A 131 -8.69 -15.05 -1.65
CA VAL A 131 -7.64 -14.78 -2.64
C VAL A 131 -7.79 -15.77 -3.79
N GLU A 132 -7.79 -15.26 -5.02
CA GLU A 132 -7.93 -16.08 -6.22
C GLU A 132 -7.02 -15.53 -7.32
N VAL A 133 -5.89 -16.21 -7.53
CA VAL A 133 -4.91 -15.92 -8.58
C VAL A 133 -4.93 -17.07 -9.58
N PRO A 134 -5.60 -16.93 -10.72
CA PRO A 134 -5.62 -17.96 -11.76
C PRO A 134 -4.22 -18.25 -12.30
N ASP A 135 -3.94 -19.51 -12.64
CA ASP A 135 -2.66 -19.94 -13.23
C ASP A 135 -2.36 -19.19 -14.54
N GLU A 136 -3.37 -18.88 -15.32
CA GLU A 136 -3.27 -18.12 -16.57
C GLU A 136 -2.81 -16.67 -16.33
N LEU A 137 -3.29 -16.04 -15.26
CA LEU A 137 -2.85 -14.71 -14.86
C LEU A 137 -1.37 -14.75 -14.44
N PHE A 138 -1.00 -15.74 -13.65
CA PHE A 138 0.38 -15.88 -13.19
C PHE A 138 1.33 -16.24 -14.35
N ALA A 139 0.88 -17.05 -15.33
CA ALA A 139 1.65 -17.34 -16.53
C ALA A 139 1.93 -16.09 -17.37
N ARG A 140 0.94 -15.21 -17.55
CA ARG A 140 1.10 -13.90 -18.21
C ARG A 140 2.12 -13.01 -17.50
N LEU A 141 2.12 -12.99 -16.17
CA LEU A 141 3.12 -12.23 -15.38
C LEU A 141 4.54 -12.76 -15.65
N ARG A 142 4.71 -14.09 -15.76
CA ARG A 142 6.00 -14.71 -16.04
C ARG A 142 6.56 -14.42 -17.44
N GLU A 143 5.74 -13.96 -18.37
CA GLU A 143 6.18 -13.50 -19.68
C GLU A 143 6.88 -12.13 -19.63
N HIS A 144 6.60 -11.34 -18.58
CA HIS A 144 7.08 -9.97 -18.45
C HIS A 144 8.07 -9.76 -17.29
N PHE A 145 8.02 -10.61 -16.27
CA PHE A 145 8.81 -10.47 -15.05
C PHE A 145 9.64 -11.72 -14.76
N ASP A 146 10.87 -11.53 -14.34
CA ASP A 146 11.70 -12.60 -13.78
C ASP A 146 11.23 -12.98 -12.36
N GLU A 147 11.79 -14.08 -11.81
CA GLU A 147 11.40 -14.57 -10.49
C GLU A 147 11.64 -13.54 -9.37
N ARG A 148 12.68 -12.74 -9.46
CA ARG A 148 13.01 -11.73 -8.47
C ARG A 148 12.02 -10.58 -8.51
N GLN A 149 11.63 -10.13 -9.69
CA GLN A 149 10.62 -9.11 -9.90
C GLN A 149 9.25 -9.59 -9.43
N LEU A 150 8.88 -10.85 -9.73
CA LEU A 150 7.62 -11.45 -9.27
C LEU A 150 7.55 -11.56 -7.74
N VAL A 151 8.65 -11.95 -7.10
CA VAL A 151 8.72 -11.98 -5.63
C VAL A 151 8.56 -10.55 -5.07
N GLU A 152 9.23 -9.57 -5.64
CA GLU A 152 9.12 -8.18 -5.20
C GLU A 152 7.70 -7.63 -5.36
N LEU A 153 7.06 -7.84 -6.53
CA LEU A 153 5.68 -7.42 -6.79
C LEU A 153 4.69 -8.10 -5.84
N THR A 154 4.81 -9.43 -5.69
CA THR A 154 3.93 -10.22 -4.82
C THR A 154 4.05 -9.76 -3.37
N MET A 155 5.28 -9.53 -2.89
CA MET A 155 5.52 -9.06 -1.53
C MET A 155 5.09 -7.61 -1.31
N ALA A 156 5.20 -6.75 -2.32
CA ALA A 156 4.69 -5.38 -2.25
C ALA A 156 3.17 -5.36 -2.04
N ILE A 157 2.43 -6.14 -2.84
CA ILE A 157 0.97 -6.30 -2.69
C ILE A 157 0.61 -6.93 -1.35
N GLY A 158 1.34 -7.99 -0.93
CA GLY A 158 1.11 -8.70 0.32
C GLY A 158 1.34 -7.81 1.56
N LEU A 159 2.41 -7.05 1.57
CA LEU A 159 2.70 -6.08 2.64
C LEU A 159 1.68 -4.94 2.66
N GLU A 160 1.26 -4.44 1.50
CA GLU A 160 0.22 -3.41 1.44
C GLU A 160 -1.13 -3.94 1.94
N ASN A 161 -1.49 -5.19 1.64
CA ASN A 161 -2.66 -5.84 2.26
C ASN A 161 -2.55 -5.87 3.79
N LEU A 162 -1.37 -6.20 4.34
CA LEU A 162 -1.12 -6.17 5.78
C LEU A 162 -1.26 -4.76 6.34
N TYR A 163 -0.62 -3.77 5.72
CA TYR A 163 -0.65 -2.37 6.17
C TYR A 163 -2.06 -1.80 6.11
N SER A 164 -2.73 -1.93 4.98
CA SER A 164 -4.06 -1.37 4.75
C SER A 164 -5.10 -1.96 5.69
N ARG A 165 -5.12 -3.28 5.89
CA ARG A 165 -6.06 -3.94 6.81
C ARG A 165 -5.77 -3.60 8.27
N SER A 166 -4.50 -3.51 8.65
CA SER A 166 -4.11 -3.14 10.02
C SER A 166 -4.44 -1.69 10.33
N ASN A 167 -4.07 -0.77 9.44
CA ASN A 167 -4.37 0.66 9.59
C ASN A 167 -5.87 0.92 9.64
N TRP A 168 -6.63 0.21 8.79
CA TRP A 168 -8.09 0.22 8.85
C TRP A 168 -8.63 -0.23 10.21
N ALA A 169 -8.13 -1.36 10.73
CA ALA A 169 -8.55 -1.89 12.03
C ALA A 169 -8.22 -0.93 13.17
N PHE A 170 -7.10 -0.22 13.09
CA PHE A 170 -6.71 0.81 14.08
C PHE A 170 -7.42 2.16 13.85
N GLY A 171 -8.15 2.33 12.75
CA GLY A 171 -8.84 3.58 12.43
C GLY A 171 -7.87 4.73 12.16
N ILE A 172 -6.73 4.46 11.53
CA ILE A 172 -5.73 5.48 11.21
C ILE A 172 -6.21 6.25 9.98
N GLU A 173 -6.34 7.55 10.13
CA GLU A 173 -6.78 8.50 9.10
C GLU A 173 -5.59 9.06 8.31
N GLY A 174 -5.85 9.73 7.18
CA GLY A 174 -4.82 10.41 6.41
C GLY A 174 -4.04 11.45 7.22
N GLN A 175 -2.76 11.62 6.93
CA GLN A 175 -1.89 12.57 7.59
C GLN A 175 -1.54 13.79 6.71
N GLY A 176 -2.18 13.94 5.52
CA GLY A 176 -1.96 15.04 4.59
C GLY A 176 -0.62 14.94 3.85
N PHE A 177 -0.16 13.74 3.50
CA PHE A 177 1.03 13.56 2.66
C PHE A 177 0.78 14.01 1.23
N SER A 178 -0.43 13.78 0.72
CA SER A 178 -0.89 14.20 -0.60
C SER A 178 -1.48 15.62 -0.63
N GLU A 179 -1.29 16.41 0.43
CA GLU A 179 -1.77 17.81 0.47
C GLU A 179 -1.16 18.63 -0.68
N GLY A 180 -2.02 19.25 -1.49
CA GLY A 180 -1.62 19.97 -2.71
C GLY A 180 -1.43 19.07 -3.95
N MET A 181 -1.71 17.77 -3.85
CA MET A 181 -1.64 16.77 -4.91
C MET A 181 -2.98 16.01 -4.98
N TYR A 182 -3.19 15.21 -6.03
CA TYR A 182 -4.38 14.36 -6.10
C TYR A 182 -4.23 13.15 -5.16
N CYS A 183 -5.20 12.98 -4.26
CA CYS A 183 -5.32 11.80 -3.41
C CYS A 183 -6.38 10.84 -3.99
N VAL A 184 -6.00 9.60 -4.22
CA VAL A 184 -6.93 8.57 -4.72
C VAL A 184 -8.03 8.32 -3.69
N ALA A 185 -9.28 8.35 -4.14
CA ALA A 185 -10.43 8.05 -3.30
C ALA A 185 -10.58 6.54 -3.05
N PRO A 186 -11.06 6.12 -1.87
CA PRO A 186 -11.34 4.71 -1.61
C PRO A 186 -12.42 4.20 -2.57
N GLN A 187 -12.20 3.01 -3.12
CA GLN A 187 -13.21 2.29 -3.90
C GLN A 187 -13.89 1.25 -3.00
N ARG A 188 -14.59 1.72 -2.00
CA ARG A 188 -15.49 0.85 -1.25
C ARG A 188 -16.65 0.51 -2.15
N THR A 189 -16.61 -0.67 -2.71
CA THR A 189 -17.75 -1.20 -3.46
C THR A 189 -18.90 -1.40 -2.48
N GLU A 190 -20.02 -0.75 -2.75
CA GLU A 190 -21.33 -1.11 -2.21
C GLU A 190 -21.65 -2.62 -2.42
N GLN A 191 -20.91 -3.28 -3.29
CA GLN A 191 -20.94 -4.71 -3.57
C GLN A 191 -20.57 -5.61 -2.39
N LEU A 192 -19.73 -5.18 -1.45
CA LEU A 192 -19.49 -5.95 -0.21
C LEU A 192 -20.67 -5.86 0.77
N GLY A 193 -21.53 -4.86 0.67
CA GLY A 193 -22.76 -4.72 1.45
C GLY A 193 -23.92 -5.55 0.88
N ALA A 194 -23.98 -5.75 -0.43
CA ALA A 194 -25.05 -6.47 -1.09
C ALA A 194 -24.93 -8.00 -0.95
N GLU A 195 -23.71 -8.54 -0.85
CA GLU A 195 -23.49 -9.99 -0.70
C GLU A 195 -23.61 -10.48 0.75
N VAL A 196 -23.42 -9.62 1.73
CA VAL A 196 -23.57 -9.97 3.17
C VAL A 196 -25.05 -9.92 3.60
N GLY A 197 -25.90 -9.19 2.90
CA GLY A 197 -27.34 -9.09 3.15
C GLY A 197 -28.20 -10.17 2.47
N ALA A 198 -27.60 -11.06 1.67
CA ALA A 198 -28.31 -12.09 0.88
C ALA A 198 -28.07 -13.54 1.37
N ARG A 199 -27.64 -13.71 2.65
CA ARG A 199 -27.53 -15.04 3.29
C ARG A 199 -28.30 -15.13 4.57
#